data_f4f91ce5e7b658174479d371a6f9fc65
#
_entry.id   f4f91ce5e7b658174479d371a6f9fc65
#
_cell.length_a   1.000
_cell.length_b   1.000
_cell.length_c   1.000
_cell.angle_alpha   90.00
_cell.angle_beta   90.00
_cell.angle_gamma   90.00
#
_symmetry.space_group_name_H-M   'P 1'
#
loop_
_entity.id
_entity.type
_entity.pdbx_description
1 polymer ?
#
loop_
_entity_poly.entity_id
_entity_poly.type
_entity_poly.pdbx_seq_one_letter_code
_entity_poly.pdbx_strand_id
1 'polypeptide(L)'
;MTCFNRKEKTVKSLNGLIQGNPEIQFSFVVADDGSTDGTSEALQEFAGVTIVSGDGNLFYSGGMRLAIAKAKESIESYDYCLLFNDDVDFYPLAIEKLCKKENGIIWVGPTSDEKGQLSYGGVRKISSWRPKTEIIMADSKEGTACDTFNANCVLIPWETFIKLDNIDPVYTHSMGDFDYGYSASRSGAVIKVSDQFVGVCPDNPVSVSWRNIELSRKERLRRKENPKGLPGKEWFHYLKKNYNVLTAIIYSAIPYMRIIMKK
;
A
#
# COMPACT_ATOMS: atom_id res chain seq x y z
N MET A 1 1.71 -0.34 -9.89
CA MET A 1 1.44 0.88 -9.09
C MET A 1 0.23 1.64 -9.62
N THR A 2 -0.26 2.66 -8.89
CA THR A 2 -1.27 3.60 -9.37
C THR A 2 -0.81 5.04 -9.15
N CYS A 3 -1.24 5.98 -10.00
CA CYS A 3 -0.94 7.42 -9.89
C CYS A 3 -2.17 8.27 -10.28
N PHE A 4 -2.17 9.53 -9.86
CA PHE A 4 -3.18 10.53 -10.22
C PHE A 4 -2.64 11.95 -10.03
N ASN A 5 -2.43 12.70 -11.11
CA ASN A 5 -1.93 14.08 -11.10
C ASN A 5 -0.65 14.25 -10.24
N ARG A 6 0.37 13.41 -10.49
CA ARG A 6 1.64 13.39 -9.74
C ARG A 6 2.85 13.15 -10.66
N LYS A 7 2.85 13.74 -11.86
CA LYS A 7 3.86 13.53 -12.90
C LYS A 7 5.30 13.47 -12.35
N GLU A 8 5.72 14.51 -11.64
CA GLU A 8 7.10 14.62 -11.16
C GLU A 8 7.47 13.49 -10.17
N LYS A 9 6.56 13.19 -9.22
CA LYS A 9 6.78 12.14 -8.22
C LYS A 9 6.83 10.75 -8.87
N THR A 10 5.88 10.47 -9.75
CA THR A 10 5.77 9.21 -10.47
C THR A 10 7.03 8.96 -11.31
N VAL A 11 7.45 9.94 -12.10
CA VAL A 11 8.67 9.86 -12.92
C VAL A 11 9.93 9.68 -12.05
N LYS A 12 10.03 10.41 -10.94
CA LYS A 12 11.14 10.30 -9.99
C LYS A 12 11.22 8.90 -9.36
N SER A 13 10.09 8.36 -8.92
CA SER A 13 10.01 7.02 -8.31
C SER A 13 10.43 5.92 -9.30
N LEU A 14 9.92 5.97 -10.56
CA LEU A 14 10.30 5.01 -11.60
C LEU A 14 11.79 5.11 -11.94
N ASN A 15 12.32 6.32 -12.13
CA ASN A 15 13.75 6.52 -12.37
C ASN A 15 14.62 6.01 -11.22
N GLY A 16 14.18 6.25 -9.97
CA GLY A 16 14.86 5.74 -8.78
C GLY A 16 14.93 4.21 -8.75
N LEU A 17 13.83 3.54 -9.14
CA LEU A 17 13.81 2.09 -9.25
C LEU A 17 14.75 1.58 -10.34
N ILE A 18 14.64 2.12 -11.56
CA ILE A 18 15.41 1.64 -12.72
C ILE A 18 16.90 1.92 -12.54
N GLN A 19 17.28 3.16 -12.26
CA GLN A 19 18.68 3.55 -12.13
C GLN A 19 19.32 3.02 -10.84
N GLY A 20 18.52 2.89 -9.78
CA GLY A 20 18.99 2.40 -8.49
C GLY A 20 19.20 0.89 -8.44
N ASN A 21 18.68 0.10 -9.39
CA ASN A 21 18.78 -1.36 -9.39
C ASN A 21 19.14 -1.89 -10.79
N PRO A 22 20.38 -1.66 -11.24
CA PRO A 22 20.80 -1.94 -12.62
C PRO A 22 20.80 -3.42 -13.01
N GLU A 23 20.86 -4.34 -12.06
CA GLU A 23 20.80 -5.78 -12.30
C GLU A 23 19.36 -6.32 -12.45
N ILE A 24 18.35 -5.47 -12.26
CA ILE A 24 16.94 -5.87 -12.35
C ILE A 24 16.32 -5.38 -13.64
N GLN A 25 15.72 -6.30 -14.37
CA GLN A 25 14.86 -5.96 -15.51
C GLN A 25 13.41 -5.73 -14.99
N PHE A 26 12.91 -4.51 -15.16
CA PHE A 26 11.57 -4.14 -14.77
C PHE A 26 10.60 -4.15 -15.94
N SER A 27 9.40 -4.68 -15.69
CA SER A 27 8.19 -4.42 -16.49
C SER A 27 7.17 -3.74 -15.58
N PHE A 28 6.61 -2.62 -16.01
CA PHE A 28 5.72 -1.82 -15.17
C PHE A 28 4.27 -1.89 -15.66
N VAL A 29 3.35 -2.07 -14.72
CA VAL A 29 1.93 -1.82 -14.94
C VAL A 29 1.50 -0.65 -14.07
N VAL A 30 1.10 0.44 -14.70
CA VAL A 30 0.70 1.69 -14.04
C VAL A 30 -0.77 1.96 -14.33
N ALA A 31 -1.60 2.00 -13.27
CA ALA A 31 -2.96 2.50 -13.36
C ALA A 31 -2.91 4.02 -13.18
N ASP A 32 -3.07 4.74 -14.27
CA ASP A 32 -3.26 6.20 -14.26
C ASP A 32 -4.73 6.52 -14.13
N ASP A 33 -5.13 7.04 -12.98
CA ASP A 33 -6.54 7.32 -12.65
C ASP A 33 -7.06 8.62 -13.30
N GLY A 34 -6.76 8.81 -14.60
CA GLY A 34 -7.24 9.95 -15.37
C GLY A 34 -6.46 11.25 -15.08
N SER A 35 -5.15 11.18 -15.00
CA SER A 35 -4.29 12.36 -14.84
C SER A 35 -4.43 13.35 -15.99
N THR A 36 -4.32 14.64 -15.67
CA THR A 36 -4.41 15.77 -16.62
C THR A 36 -3.17 16.66 -16.60
N ASP A 37 -2.13 16.27 -15.85
CA ASP A 37 -0.89 17.03 -15.65
C ASP A 37 0.26 16.57 -16.56
N GLY A 38 -0.02 15.69 -17.55
CA GLY A 38 0.97 15.10 -18.44
C GLY A 38 1.67 13.87 -17.84
N THR A 39 1.07 13.22 -16.81
CA THR A 39 1.59 11.99 -16.22
C THR A 39 1.61 10.84 -17.24
N SER A 40 0.49 10.62 -17.96
CA SER A 40 0.38 9.55 -18.96
C SER A 40 1.40 9.70 -20.07
N GLU A 41 1.60 10.89 -20.58
CA GLU A 41 2.59 11.19 -21.64
C GLU A 41 4.02 10.90 -21.16
N ALA A 42 4.35 11.33 -19.94
CA ALA A 42 5.66 11.07 -19.37
C ALA A 42 5.92 9.58 -19.12
N LEU A 43 4.88 8.81 -18.76
CA LEU A 43 5.00 7.36 -18.57
C LEU A 43 5.25 6.61 -19.86
N GLN A 44 4.78 7.11 -21.02
CA GLN A 44 5.03 6.51 -22.34
C GLN A 44 6.50 6.56 -22.75
N GLU A 45 7.30 7.45 -22.16
CA GLU A 45 8.73 7.55 -22.43
C GLU A 45 9.55 6.42 -21.80
N PHE A 46 8.97 5.68 -20.86
CA PHE A 46 9.65 4.57 -20.19
C PHE A 46 9.47 3.26 -20.95
N ALA A 47 10.57 2.57 -21.24
CA ALA A 47 10.52 1.23 -21.80
C ALA A 47 9.87 0.24 -20.82
N GLY A 48 9.03 -0.66 -21.33
CA GLY A 48 8.40 -1.72 -20.52
C GLY A 48 7.28 -1.23 -19.61
N VAL A 49 6.71 -0.04 -19.86
CA VAL A 49 5.55 0.47 -19.14
C VAL A 49 4.25 0.15 -19.89
N THR A 50 3.33 -0.50 -19.21
CA THR A 50 1.93 -0.68 -19.63
C THR A 50 1.05 0.24 -18.80
N ILE A 51 0.36 1.18 -19.45
CA ILE A 51 -0.55 2.10 -18.81
C ILE A 51 -1.97 1.55 -18.93
N VAL A 52 -2.72 1.53 -17.81
CA VAL A 52 -4.16 1.27 -17.78
C VAL A 52 -4.86 2.51 -17.23
N SER A 53 -5.83 3.03 -17.97
CA SER A 53 -6.49 4.29 -17.64
C SER A 53 -7.68 4.07 -16.73
N GLY A 54 -7.77 4.86 -15.66
CA GLY A 54 -8.93 5.01 -14.81
C GLY A 54 -9.85 6.15 -15.25
N ASP A 55 -10.87 6.43 -14.45
CA ASP A 55 -11.88 7.46 -14.69
C ASP A 55 -11.78 8.68 -13.75
N GLY A 56 -10.73 8.74 -12.94
CA GLY A 56 -10.50 9.77 -11.92
C GLY A 56 -11.14 9.47 -10.55
N ASN A 57 -11.77 8.30 -10.40
CA ASN A 57 -12.49 7.92 -9.19
C ASN A 57 -12.04 6.56 -8.61
N LEU A 58 -10.98 5.97 -9.12
CA LEU A 58 -10.44 4.69 -8.65
C LEU A 58 -9.77 4.82 -7.29
N PHE A 59 -9.14 5.96 -7.03
CA PHE A 59 -8.29 6.13 -5.86
C PHE A 59 -7.21 5.04 -5.77
N TYR A 60 -6.61 4.88 -4.57
CA TYR A 60 -5.50 3.93 -4.39
C TYR A 60 -5.93 2.47 -4.60
N SER A 61 -6.91 1.98 -3.83
CA SER A 61 -7.29 0.56 -3.90
C SER A 61 -7.93 0.18 -5.23
N GLY A 62 -8.70 1.08 -5.84
CA GLY A 62 -9.26 0.89 -7.17
C GLY A 62 -8.20 0.85 -8.25
N GLY A 63 -7.26 1.80 -8.25
CA GLY A 63 -6.14 1.85 -9.19
C GLY A 63 -5.22 0.65 -9.05
N MET A 64 -4.83 0.28 -7.82
CA MET A 64 -4.02 -0.92 -7.59
C MET A 64 -4.74 -2.20 -8.04
N ARG A 65 -6.04 -2.31 -7.80
CA ARG A 65 -6.85 -3.43 -8.27
C ARG A 65 -6.83 -3.55 -9.80
N LEU A 66 -6.91 -2.41 -10.50
CA LEU A 66 -6.83 -2.36 -11.96
C LEU A 66 -5.43 -2.78 -12.44
N ALA A 67 -4.38 -2.25 -11.81
CA ALA A 67 -3.00 -2.61 -12.13
C ALA A 67 -2.70 -4.10 -11.87
N ILE A 68 -3.14 -4.64 -10.73
CA ILE A 68 -2.98 -6.06 -10.38
C ILE A 68 -3.71 -6.96 -11.38
N ALA A 69 -4.96 -6.62 -11.75
CA ALA A 69 -5.70 -7.38 -12.76
C ALA A 69 -4.93 -7.42 -14.08
N LYS A 70 -4.43 -6.27 -14.54
CA LYS A 70 -3.65 -6.19 -15.78
C LYS A 70 -2.33 -6.94 -15.71
N ALA A 71 -1.61 -6.86 -14.60
CA ALA A 71 -0.37 -7.60 -14.42
C ALA A 71 -0.57 -9.13 -14.47
N LYS A 72 -1.69 -9.62 -13.97
CA LYS A 72 -2.05 -11.05 -14.00
C LYS A 72 -2.46 -11.58 -15.39
N GLU A 73 -2.74 -10.70 -16.34
CA GLU A 73 -2.98 -11.08 -17.75
C GLU A 73 -1.67 -11.38 -18.50
N SER A 74 -0.50 -11.09 -17.91
CA SER A 74 0.78 -11.35 -18.55
C SER A 74 0.96 -12.85 -18.82
N ILE A 75 1.37 -13.16 -20.04
CA ILE A 75 1.80 -14.50 -20.45
C ILE A 75 3.27 -14.77 -20.11
N GLU A 76 4.01 -13.71 -19.75
CA GLU A 76 5.40 -13.80 -19.33
C GLU A 76 5.50 -14.25 -17.88
N SER A 77 6.55 -15.01 -17.57
CA SER A 77 6.88 -15.39 -16.20
C SER A 77 7.91 -14.42 -15.66
N TYR A 78 7.71 -13.99 -14.43
CA TYR A 78 8.63 -13.12 -13.69
C TYR A 78 9.11 -13.84 -12.42
N ASP A 79 10.19 -13.35 -11.82
CA ASP A 79 10.61 -13.84 -10.51
C ASP A 79 9.71 -13.28 -9.39
N TYR A 80 9.36 -12.00 -9.52
CA TYR A 80 8.60 -11.28 -8.48
C TYR A 80 7.61 -10.28 -9.08
N CYS A 81 6.59 -9.95 -8.31
CA CYS A 81 5.75 -8.76 -8.46
C CYS A 81 6.12 -7.75 -7.37
N LEU A 82 6.43 -6.52 -7.74
CA LEU A 82 6.67 -5.41 -6.82
C LEU A 82 5.44 -4.51 -6.75
N LEU A 83 4.77 -4.47 -5.60
CA LEU A 83 3.78 -3.43 -5.31
C LEU A 83 4.50 -2.23 -4.71
N PHE A 84 4.27 -1.04 -5.24
CA PHE A 84 4.89 0.19 -4.73
C PHE A 84 4.05 1.42 -5.02
N ASN A 85 4.29 2.48 -4.24
CA ASN A 85 3.62 3.77 -4.39
C ASN A 85 4.45 4.73 -5.24
N ASP A 86 3.77 5.65 -5.91
CA ASP A 86 4.35 6.67 -6.79
C ASP A 86 5.12 7.78 -6.07
N ASP A 87 5.16 7.77 -4.74
CA ASP A 87 5.82 8.77 -3.90
C ASP A 87 6.92 8.20 -2.99
N VAL A 88 7.43 7.03 -3.32
CA VAL A 88 8.62 6.47 -2.67
C VAL A 88 9.88 6.92 -3.39
N ASP A 89 10.78 7.58 -2.67
CA ASP A 89 12.14 7.88 -3.12
C ASP A 89 13.05 6.71 -2.77
N PHE A 90 13.26 5.79 -3.73
CA PHE A 90 14.01 4.56 -3.49
C PHE A 90 15.52 4.78 -3.32
N TYR A 91 16.12 4.08 -2.38
CA TYR A 91 17.56 4.03 -2.21
C TYR A 91 18.21 3.10 -3.27
N PRO A 92 19.47 3.36 -3.65
CA PRO A 92 20.21 2.48 -4.55
C PRO A 92 20.29 1.05 -4.02
N LEU A 93 20.14 0.07 -4.93
CA LEU A 93 20.19 -1.37 -4.67
C LEU A 93 19.13 -1.89 -3.69
N ALA A 94 18.10 -1.10 -3.40
CA ALA A 94 17.07 -1.47 -2.41
C ALA A 94 16.31 -2.74 -2.84
N ILE A 95 15.88 -2.81 -4.09
CA ILE A 95 15.12 -3.96 -4.59
C ILE A 95 16.02 -5.17 -4.82
N GLU A 96 17.25 -4.95 -5.33
CA GLU A 96 18.25 -6.04 -5.46
C GLU A 96 18.53 -6.71 -4.11
N LYS A 97 18.64 -5.93 -3.04
CA LYS A 97 18.81 -6.46 -1.68
C LYS A 97 17.62 -7.29 -1.21
N LEU A 98 16.40 -6.86 -1.54
CA LEU A 98 15.19 -7.64 -1.24
C LEU A 98 15.14 -8.94 -2.03
N CYS A 99 15.50 -8.92 -3.32
CA CYS A 99 15.56 -10.11 -4.18
C CYS A 99 16.59 -11.14 -3.71
N LYS A 100 17.63 -10.71 -2.99
CA LYS A 100 18.68 -11.61 -2.44
C LYS A 100 18.27 -12.27 -1.11
N LYS A 101 17.12 -11.93 -0.55
CA LYS A 101 16.60 -12.55 0.67
C LYS A 101 15.99 -13.93 0.36
N GLU A 102 15.55 -14.61 1.41
CA GLU A 102 14.93 -15.95 1.35
C GLU A 102 13.78 -16.00 0.32
N ASN A 103 13.81 -16.98 -0.59
CA ASN A 103 12.79 -17.17 -1.62
C ASN A 103 11.48 -17.69 -1.02
N GLY A 104 10.38 -17.49 -1.77
CA GLY A 104 9.04 -17.95 -1.37
C GLY A 104 8.36 -17.11 -0.29
N ILE A 105 9.03 -16.06 0.19
CA ILE A 105 8.52 -15.12 1.20
C ILE A 105 8.09 -13.82 0.54
N ILE A 106 6.99 -13.25 1.00
CA ILE A 106 6.60 -11.88 0.68
C ILE A 106 7.47 -10.95 1.54
N TRP A 107 8.30 -10.14 0.89
CA TRP A 107 9.16 -9.20 1.58
C TRP A 107 8.59 -7.79 1.56
N VAL A 108 8.46 -7.21 2.74
CA VAL A 108 8.06 -5.81 2.92
C VAL A 108 9.32 -4.97 3.08
N GLY A 109 9.50 -4.01 2.19
CA GLY A 109 10.54 -2.99 2.31
C GLY A 109 10.03 -1.83 3.16
N PRO A 110 10.55 -1.60 4.38
CA PRO A 110 10.14 -0.46 5.19
C PRO A 110 10.67 0.84 4.60
N THR A 111 9.92 1.93 4.77
CA THR A 111 10.35 3.28 4.39
C THR A 111 10.53 4.17 5.62
N SER A 112 11.36 5.20 5.48
CA SER A 112 11.51 6.23 6.50
C SER A 112 10.79 7.52 6.10
N ASP A 113 10.54 8.37 7.09
CA ASP A 113 10.26 9.78 6.85
C ASP A 113 11.56 10.57 6.55
N GLU A 114 11.45 11.88 6.34
CA GLU A 114 12.58 12.77 6.08
C GLU A 114 13.56 12.89 7.27
N LYS A 115 13.16 12.45 8.46
CA LYS A 115 13.97 12.44 9.68
C LYS A 115 14.63 11.09 9.93
N GLY A 116 14.44 10.11 9.04
CA GLY A 116 14.96 8.76 9.20
C GLY A 116 14.15 7.90 10.18
N GLN A 117 12.93 8.31 10.56
CA GLN A 117 12.05 7.51 11.41
C GLN A 117 11.19 6.59 10.55
N LEU A 118 10.84 5.41 11.07
CA LEU A 118 9.97 4.45 10.37
C LEU A 118 8.61 5.08 10.06
N SER A 119 8.27 5.17 8.78
CA SER A 119 6.99 5.69 8.29
C SER A 119 6.03 4.55 7.91
N TYR A 120 6.46 3.65 7.02
CA TYR A 120 5.68 2.49 6.58
C TYR A 120 6.52 1.22 6.64
N GLY A 121 5.88 0.07 6.72
CA GLY A 121 6.58 -1.22 6.83
C GLY A 121 5.65 -2.40 6.98
N GLY A 122 6.16 -3.45 7.62
CA GLY A 122 5.36 -4.58 8.05
C GLY A 122 4.38 -4.15 9.14
N VAL A 123 3.24 -4.81 9.20
CA VAL A 123 2.19 -4.50 10.18
C VAL A 123 1.85 -5.74 11.00
N ARG A 124 1.87 -5.59 12.32
CA ARG A 124 1.52 -6.64 13.28
C ARG A 124 0.25 -6.31 14.03
N LYS A 125 -0.64 -7.28 14.18
CA LYS A 125 -1.78 -7.17 15.11
C LYS A 125 -1.29 -7.25 16.55
N ILE A 126 -1.64 -6.25 17.35
CA ILE A 126 -1.38 -6.27 18.80
C ILE A 126 -2.45 -7.09 19.53
N SER A 127 -3.62 -7.25 18.92
CA SER A 127 -4.75 -7.95 19.52
C SER A 127 -5.59 -8.66 18.47
N SER A 128 -6.07 -9.86 18.77
CA SER A 128 -6.94 -10.65 17.91
C SER A 128 -8.37 -10.11 17.79
N TRP A 129 -8.81 -9.26 18.73
CA TRP A 129 -10.19 -8.74 18.77
C TRP A 129 -10.30 -7.21 18.88
N ARG A 130 -9.21 -6.51 19.17
CA ARG A 130 -9.14 -5.05 19.08
C ARG A 130 -8.42 -4.65 17.79
N PRO A 131 -8.96 -3.73 16.97
CA PRO A 131 -8.30 -3.28 15.76
C PRO A 131 -7.14 -2.31 16.11
N LYS A 132 -6.14 -2.88 16.76
CA LYS A 132 -4.91 -2.21 17.11
C LYS A 132 -3.75 -2.93 16.45
N THR A 133 -2.99 -2.19 15.69
CA THR A 133 -1.82 -2.66 14.96
C THR A 133 -0.62 -1.78 15.29
N GLU A 134 0.56 -2.29 15.03
CA GLU A 134 1.82 -1.54 15.02
C GLU A 134 2.52 -1.70 13.68
N ILE A 135 3.21 -0.66 13.25
CA ILE A 135 4.11 -0.71 12.10
C ILE A 135 5.46 -1.16 12.64
N ILE A 136 6.08 -2.13 11.98
CA ILE A 136 7.34 -2.72 12.40
C ILE A 136 8.36 -2.71 11.27
N MET A 137 9.62 -2.69 11.66
CA MET A 137 10.81 -2.99 10.87
C MET A 137 11.55 -4.12 11.55
N ALA A 138 12.30 -4.92 10.81
CA ALA A 138 13.10 -5.96 11.42
C ALA A 138 14.37 -5.39 12.09
N ASP A 139 14.81 -6.08 13.12
CA ASP A 139 16.05 -5.82 13.87
C ASP A 139 17.21 -6.72 13.40
N SER A 140 16.95 -7.67 12.51
CA SER A 140 17.93 -8.61 11.98
C SER A 140 17.75 -8.86 10.48
N LYS A 141 18.80 -9.37 9.84
CA LYS A 141 18.83 -9.68 8.40
C LYS A 141 17.86 -10.78 7.98
N GLU A 142 17.46 -11.65 8.89
CA GLU A 142 16.48 -12.72 8.67
C GLU A 142 15.07 -12.17 8.47
N GLY A 143 14.88 -10.89 8.80
CA GLY A 143 13.59 -10.23 8.77
C GLY A 143 12.68 -10.64 9.93
N THR A 144 11.62 -9.88 10.13
CA THR A 144 10.63 -10.12 11.19
C THR A 144 9.28 -10.43 10.56
N ALA A 145 8.63 -11.52 11.00
CA ALA A 145 7.30 -11.89 10.55
C ALA A 145 6.28 -10.82 10.92
N CYS A 146 5.37 -10.53 9.98
CA CYS A 146 4.27 -9.61 10.19
C CYS A 146 2.96 -10.20 9.63
N ASP A 147 1.82 -9.64 10.07
CA ASP A 147 0.51 -10.17 9.70
C ASP A 147 0.01 -9.61 8.36
N THR A 148 0.44 -8.40 8.04
CA THR A 148 0.11 -7.66 6.82
C THR A 148 1.12 -6.53 6.59
N PHE A 149 0.85 -5.62 5.65
CA PHE A 149 1.77 -4.57 5.25
C PHE A 149 1.07 -3.29 4.78
N ASN A 150 1.83 -2.18 4.76
CA ASN A 150 1.58 -1.05 3.88
C ASN A 150 2.25 -1.33 2.52
N ALA A 151 1.53 -1.18 1.43
CA ALA A 151 2.05 -1.54 0.11
C ALA A 151 2.89 -0.43 -0.56
N ASN A 152 3.69 0.29 0.24
CA ASN A 152 4.64 1.29 -0.28
C ASN A 152 5.81 0.63 -1.01
N CYS A 153 6.24 -0.55 -0.56
CA CYS A 153 7.20 -1.41 -1.25
C CYS A 153 7.01 -2.84 -0.75
N VAL A 154 6.42 -3.70 -1.58
CA VAL A 154 6.19 -5.11 -1.23
C VAL A 154 6.58 -6.00 -2.40
N LEU A 155 7.57 -6.84 -2.18
CA LEU A 155 8.08 -7.81 -3.15
C LEU A 155 7.40 -9.16 -2.92
N ILE A 156 6.62 -9.62 -3.89
CA ILE A 156 5.83 -10.84 -3.83
C ILE A 156 6.38 -11.84 -4.85
N PRO A 157 6.76 -13.08 -4.47
CA PRO A 157 7.14 -14.10 -5.44
C PRO A 157 6.03 -14.28 -6.48
N TRP A 158 6.40 -14.36 -7.76
CA TRP A 158 5.44 -14.36 -8.86
C TRP A 158 4.40 -15.47 -8.75
N GLU A 159 4.83 -16.68 -8.38
CA GLU A 159 3.92 -17.81 -8.17
C GLU A 159 2.89 -17.55 -7.05
N THR A 160 3.30 -16.84 -5.99
CA THR A 160 2.39 -16.43 -4.92
C THR A 160 1.44 -15.35 -5.42
N PHE A 161 1.97 -14.31 -6.12
CA PHE A 161 1.17 -13.21 -6.65
C PHE A 161 0.03 -13.70 -7.57
N ILE A 162 0.32 -14.65 -8.46
CA ILE A 162 -0.69 -15.19 -9.38
C ILE A 162 -1.81 -15.93 -8.64
N LYS A 163 -1.50 -16.62 -7.53
CA LYS A 163 -2.47 -17.38 -6.72
C LYS A 163 -3.31 -16.50 -5.79
N LEU A 164 -2.82 -15.31 -5.40
CA LEU A 164 -3.58 -14.40 -4.55
C LEU A 164 -4.79 -13.85 -5.29
N ASP A 165 -5.88 -13.64 -4.59
CA ASP A 165 -7.00 -12.84 -5.11
C ASP A 165 -6.57 -11.40 -5.34
N ASN A 166 -7.42 -10.61 -5.97
CA ASN A 166 -7.18 -9.17 -6.12
C ASN A 166 -7.61 -8.42 -4.85
N ILE A 167 -7.28 -7.12 -4.76
CA ILE A 167 -7.79 -6.23 -3.70
C ILE A 167 -9.32 -6.25 -3.74
N ASP A 168 -9.93 -6.47 -2.58
CA ASP A 168 -11.38 -6.56 -2.42
C ASP A 168 -12.07 -5.28 -2.94
N PRO A 169 -13.07 -5.40 -3.84
CA PRO A 169 -13.71 -4.27 -4.50
C PRO A 169 -14.46 -3.32 -3.56
N VAL A 170 -14.68 -3.71 -2.31
CA VAL A 170 -15.31 -2.85 -1.31
C VAL A 170 -14.43 -1.65 -0.95
N TYR A 171 -13.09 -1.79 -1.06
CA TYR A 171 -12.16 -0.72 -0.71
C TYR A 171 -11.93 0.24 -1.87
N THR A 172 -12.10 1.52 -1.59
CA THR A 172 -11.84 2.59 -2.57
C THR A 172 -10.42 3.13 -2.43
N HIS A 173 -9.97 3.44 -1.21
CA HIS A 173 -8.64 4.01 -0.98
C HIS A 173 -7.91 3.31 0.17
N SER A 174 -8.42 3.46 1.39
CA SER A 174 -7.77 2.96 2.60
C SER A 174 -8.03 1.47 2.84
N MET A 175 -7.18 0.80 3.61
CA MET A 175 -7.33 -0.58 4.09
C MET A 175 -7.22 -1.68 3.03
N GLY A 176 -7.20 -1.36 1.73
CA GLY A 176 -7.11 -2.36 0.67
C GLY A 176 -5.81 -3.15 0.71
N ASP A 177 -4.69 -2.49 0.96
CA ASP A 177 -3.36 -3.09 1.13
C ASP A 177 -3.28 -3.97 2.39
N PHE A 178 -3.80 -3.49 3.52
CA PHE A 178 -3.88 -4.28 4.75
C PHE A 178 -4.72 -5.55 4.58
N ASP A 179 -5.89 -5.44 3.96
CA ASP A 179 -6.76 -6.58 3.71
C ASP A 179 -6.12 -7.56 2.72
N TYR A 180 -5.41 -7.06 1.71
CA TYR A 180 -4.67 -7.87 0.74
C TYR A 180 -3.55 -8.66 1.42
N GLY A 181 -2.77 -8.04 2.30
CA GLY A 181 -1.75 -8.73 3.10
C GLY A 181 -2.36 -9.78 4.04
N TYR A 182 -3.45 -9.46 4.74
CA TYR A 182 -4.15 -10.46 5.54
C TYR A 182 -4.70 -11.62 4.71
N SER A 183 -5.14 -11.37 3.49
CA SER A 183 -5.59 -12.42 2.59
C SER A 183 -4.43 -13.32 2.16
N ALA A 184 -3.26 -12.74 1.90
CA ALA A 184 -2.05 -13.48 1.63
C ALA A 184 -1.64 -14.37 2.82
N SER A 185 -1.64 -13.82 4.06
CA SER A 185 -1.37 -14.61 5.26
C SER A 185 -2.36 -15.76 5.45
N ARG A 186 -3.66 -15.53 5.22
CA ARG A 186 -4.68 -16.59 5.31
C ARG A 186 -4.53 -17.67 4.24
N SER A 187 -3.97 -17.37 3.08
CA SER A 187 -3.64 -18.36 2.05
C SER A 187 -2.38 -19.17 2.35
N GLY A 188 -1.71 -18.89 3.48
CA GLY A 188 -0.50 -19.58 3.91
C GLY A 188 0.80 -18.91 3.47
N ALA A 189 0.75 -17.75 2.82
CA ALA A 189 1.96 -17.01 2.48
C ALA A 189 2.64 -16.45 3.74
N VAL A 190 3.95 -16.61 3.79
CA VAL A 190 4.78 -16.00 4.85
C VAL A 190 5.12 -14.58 4.45
N ILE A 191 4.88 -13.62 5.35
CA ILE A 191 5.21 -12.21 5.15
C ILE A 191 6.27 -11.82 6.17
N LYS A 192 7.37 -11.25 5.71
CA LYS A 192 8.42 -10.68 6.57
C LYS A 192 8.74 -9.25 6.16
N VAL A 193 9.02 -8.40 7.13
CA VAL A 193 9.58 -7.06 6.88
C VAL A 193 11.10 -7.12 6.96
N SER A 194 11.77 -6.36 6.10
CA SER A 194 13.24 -6.31 6.06
C SER A 194 13.82 -5.39 7.14
N ASP A 195 15.12 -5.52 7.36
CA ASP A 195 15.91 -4.78 8.37
C ASP A 195 16.49 -3.46 7.85
N GLN A 196 16.28 -3.13 6.58
CA GLN A 196 16.82 -1.92 5.97
C GLN A 196 15.70 -1.13 5.28
N PHE A 197 15.75 0.19 5.43
CA PHE A 197 14.88 1.07 4.66
C PHE A 197 15.17 0.95 3.17
N VAL A 198 14.10 0.84 2.39
CA VAL A 198 14.18 0.80 0.92
C VAL A 198 14.13 2.18 0.28
N GLY A 199 13.74 3.20 1.04
CA GLY A 199 13.61 4.55 0.54
C GLY A 199 12.94 5.48 1.55
N VAL A 200 12.65 6.70 1.11
CA VAL A 200 11.94 7.72 1.88
C VAL A 200 10.51 7.85 1.34
N CYS A 201 9.53 7.81 2.24
CA CYS A 201 8.13 8.08 1.97
C CYS A 201 7.50 8.70 3.23
N PRO A 202 7.29 10.03 3.27
CA PRO A 202 6.74 10.70 4.45
C PRO A 202 5.29 10.31 4.73
N ASP A 203 4.94 10.23 6.01
CA ASP A 203 3.57 10.05 6.45
C ASP A 203 2.66 11.25 6.09
N ASN A 204 1.38 10.95 5.91
CA ASN A 204 0.38 12.00 5.74
C ASN A 204 0.15 12.76 7.06
N PRO A 205 0.21 14.11 7.07
CA PRO A 205 0.10 14.89 8.29
C PRO A 205 -1.30 14.77 8.93
N VAL A 206 -1.34 14.69 10.26
CA VAL A 206 -2.59 14.62 11.04
C VAL A 206 -3.52 15.81 10.78
N SER A 207 -2.99 16.97 10.43
CA SER A 207 -3.77 18.18 10.11
C SER A 207 -4.80 18.00 8.98
N VAL A 208 -4.52 17.10 8.02
CA VAL A 208 -5.47 16.79 6.95
C VAL A 208 -6.45 15.68 7.31
N SER A 209 -6.24 14.98 8.44
CA SER A 209 -7.06 13.85 8.87
C SER A 209 -8.36 14.29 9.56
N TRP A 210 -9.36 13.42 9.55
CA TRP A 210 -10.58 13.57 10.36
C TRP A 210 -10.30 13.59 11.88
N ARG A 211 -9.12 13.15 12.30
CA ARG A 211 -8.68 13.15 13.70
C ARG A 211 -8.29 14.53 14.21
N ASN A 212 -8.11 15.52 13.34
CA ASN A 212 -7.82 16.88 13.74
C ASN A 212 -8.98 17.48 14.55
N ILE A 213 -8.78 17.69 15.86
CA ILE A 213 -9.78 18.19 16.81
C ILE A 213 -10.10 19.68 16.65
N GLU A 214 -9.28 20.44 15.93
CA GLU A 214 -9.50 21.86 15.63
C GLU A 214 -10.62 22.06 14.60
N LEU A 215 -10.89 21.03 13.80
CA LEU A 215 -11.95 21.05 12.81
C LEU A 215 -13.35 20.94 13.44
N SER A 216 -14.34 21.51 12.76
CA SER A 216 -15.73 21.32 13.14
C SER A 216 -16.16 19.85 13.04
N ARG A 217 -17.15 19.44 13.85
CA ARG A 217 -17.70 18.07 13.80
C ARG A 217 -18.18 17.69 12.40
N LYS A 218 -18.81 18.63 11.68
CA LYS A 218 -19.30 18.44 10.31
C LYS A 218 -18.13 18.16 9.35
N GLU A 219 -17.06 18.94 9.45
CA GLU A 219 -15.90 18.76 8.59
C GLU A 219 -15.15 17.45 8.92
N ARG A 220 -15.00 17.11 10.19
CA ARG A 220 -14.42 15.83 10.61
C ARG A 220 -15.23 14.64 10.10
N LEU A 221 -16.57 14.72 10.14
CA LEU A 221 -17.43 13.66 9.60
C LEU A 221 -17.28 13.56 8.08
N ARG A 222 -17.25 14.69 7.36
CA ARG A 222 -17.03 14.73 5.91
C ARG A 222 -15.69 14.08 5.54
N ARG A 223 -14.61 14.42 6.26
CA ARG A 223 -13.27 13.84 6.03
C ARG A 223 -13.22 12.37 6.39
N LYS A 224 -13.92 11.95 7.45
CA LYS A 224 -14.01 10.54 7.84
C LYS A 224 -14.67 9.69 6.77
N GLU A 225 -15.76 10.16 6.16
CA GLU A 225 -16.48 9.44 5.11
C GLU A 225 -15.86 9.57 3.71
N ASN A 226 -14.85 10.44 3.54
CA ASN A 226 -14.10 10.53 2.29
C ASN A 226 -13.30 9.24 2.04
N PRO A 227 -13.12 8.79 0.79
CA PRO A 227 -12.30 7.61 0.48
C PRO A 227 -10.90 7.60 1.13
N LYS A 228 -10.26 8.77 1.21
CA LYS A 228 -8.96 8.94 1.90
C LYS A 228 -9.05 8.97 3.43
N GLY A 229 -10.25 8.89 3.98
CA GLY A 229 -10.49 8.86 5.43
C GLY A 229 -10.67 7.44 5.96
N LEU A 230 -11.81 7.22 6.62
CA LEU A 230 -12.21 5.92 7.17
C LEU A 230 -13.72 5.71 6.90
N PRO A 231 -14.14 5.46 5.64
CA PRO A 231 -15.54 5.29 5.30
C PRO A 231 -16.20 4.18 6.14
N GLY A 232 -17.39 4.44 6.66
CA GLY A 232 -18.02 3.53 7.63
C GLY A 232 -18.30 2.15 7.08
N LYS A 233 -18.74 2.05 5.80
CA LYS A 233 -18.98 0.78 5.11
C LYS A 233 -17.72 -0.06 4.95
N GLU A 234 -16.64 0.56 4.47
CA GLU A 234 -15.36 -0.09 4.26
C GLU A 234 -14.73 -0.53 5.58
N TRP A 235 -14.79 0.35 6.61
CA TRP A 235 -14.28 0.04 7.93
C TRP A 235 -15.03 -1.11 8.60
N PHE A 236 -16.35 -1.15 8.51
CA PHE A 236 -17.14 -2.26 9.02
C PHE A 236 -16.79 -3.58 8.32
N HIS A 237 -16.68 -3.56 6.98
CA HIS A 237 -16.29 -4.72 6.18
C HIS A 237 -14.91 -5.24 6.59
N TYR A 238 -13.92 -4.34 6.68
CA TYR A 238 -12.56 -4.67 7.11
C TYR A 238 -12.52 -5.34 8.49
N LEU A 239 -13.23 -4.78 9.45
CA LEU A 239 -13.31 -5.33 10.80
C LEU A 239 -13.99 -6.70 10.83
N LYS A 240 -15.11 -6.85 10.11
CA LYS A 240 -15.83 -8.12 10.00
C LYS A 240 -14.95 -9.21 9.39
N LYS A 241 -14.22 -8.89 8.31
CA LYS A 241 -13.40 -9.84 7.55
C LYS A 241 -12.12 -10.23 8.29
N ASN A 242 -11.45 -9.26 8.92
CA ASN A 242 -10.12 -9.44 9.48
C ASN A 242 -10.09 -9.64 11.01
N TYR A 243 -11.23 -9.43 11.70
CA TYR A 243 -11.39 -9.69 13.12
C TYR A 243 -12.64 -10.55 13.35
N ASN A 244 -13.79 -9.98 13.69
CA ASN A 244 -15.06 -10.67 13.83
C ASN A 244 -16.24 -9.66 13.81
N VAL A 245 -17.47 -10.20 13.74
CA VAL A 245 -18.69 -9.38 13.66
C VAL A 245 -18.88 -8.48 14.89
N LEU A 246 -18.59 -8.98 16.10
CA LEU A 246 -18.76 -8.20 17.33
C LEU A 246 -17.77 -7.01 17.36
N THR A 247 -16.52 -7.26 16.98
CA THR A 247 -15.53 -6.20 16.80
C THR A 247 -15.99 -5.18 15.76
N ALA A 248 -16.56 -5.63 14.63
CA ALA A 248 -17.07 -4.73 13.61
C ALA A 248 -18.18 -3.81 14.13
N ILE A 249 -19.15 -4.34 14.86
CA ILE A 249 -20.24 -3.55 15.44
C ILE A 249 -19.71 -2.50 16.42
N ILE A 250 -18.87 -2.92 17.38
CA ILE A 250 -18.37 -2.03 18.43
C ILE A 250 -17.43 -0.96 17.86
N TYR A 251 -16.43 -1.37 17.09
CA TYR A 251 -15.37 -0.47 16.65
C TYR A 251 -15.74 0.40 15.45
N SER A 252 -16.83 0.07 14.71
CA SER A 252 -17.35 0.98 13.68
C SER A 252 -18.01 2.23 14.30
N ALA A 253 -18.56 2.14 15.50
CA ALA A 253 -19.16 3.28 16.19
C ALA A 253 -18.10 4.23 16.79
N ILE A 254 -16.94 3.73 17.19
CA ILE A 254 -15.92 4.51 17.91
C ILE A 254 -15.47 5.79 17.18
N PRO A 255 -15.17 5.79 15.87
CA PRO A 255 -14.78 7.02 15.16
C PRO A 255 -15.88 8.10 15.23
N TYR A 256 -17.14 7.74 15.13
CA TYR A 256 -18.26 8.66 15.24
C TYR A 256 -18.38 9.24 16.66
N MET A 257 -18.28 8.39 17.69
CA MET A 257 -18.28 8.85 19.08
C MET A 257 -17.12 9.83 19.35
N ARG A 258 -15.91 9.56 18.85
CA ARG A 258 -14.77 10.49 18.97
C ARG A 258 -15.04 11.84 18.31
N ILE A 259 -15.73 11.86 17.16
CA ILE A 259 -16.11 13.11 16.49
C ILE A 259 -17.13 13.89 17.33
N ILE A 260 -18.15 13.20 17.87
CA ILE A 260 -19.19 13.81 18.70
C ILE A 260 -18.60 14.38 20.01
N MET A 261 -17.73 13.62 20.66
CA MET A 261 -17.10 14.01 21.93
C MET A 261 -15.92 14.97 21.78
N LYS A 262 -15.53 15.33 20.54
CA LYS A 262 -14.31 16.12 20.24
C LYS A 262 -13.02 15.56 20.87
N LYS A 263 -12.87 14.23 20.84
CA LYS A 263 -11.69 13.51 21.34
C LYS A 263 -10.83 13.00 20.18
#